data_6bcb47db7b924704835dd5ffffce628b
#
_entry.id   6bcb47db7b924704835dd5ffffce628b
#
_cell.length_a   1.000
_cell.length_b   1.000
_cell.length_c   1.000
_cell.angle_alpha   90.00
_cell.angle_beta   90.00
_cell.angle_gamma   90.00
#
_symmetry.space_group_name_H-M   'P 1'
#
loop_
_entity.id
_entity.type
_entity.pdbx_description
1 polymer ?
#
loop_
_entity_poly.entity_id
_entity_poly.type
_entity_poly.pdbx_seq_one_letter_code
_entity_poly.pdbx_strand_id
1 'polypeptide(L)'
;MKKYLFIVLLVGLFGCKVTKSNSTLTMHSPKSSGFSVRLLMEMKEGIHSFVDDGKIPFIQTAIVKDNKLVHFDSYGFGNINSKKQVEHNSIFRIASMTKPVISVAVMMLNERGYLKLDDPISKHMAHTENLTVYKNKNEFGKPTKAISIIDLLRHTSGVGYNYSTNRYIDSLYKRIENINTNEEFVEKLFSIPLFSEPSTEWRYGFSTDVLGRLIEEVTGQSLYEFLSENIFKPLEMNDTHFQLPLNKINRFIPVYAYDEQENLLKEMREWNYMRFMMKNRESGGGGLISTTSDYINFCSMLLNGGLFNGNQIISSNSIKKMTQNQIGSLTYPWGKGIKFGYGFYVVTDSQKSDLSDSNGVKKSTCICCP
;
A
#
# COMPACT_ATOMS: atom_id res chain seq x y z
N MET A 1 -61.85 -31.75 -38.10
CA MET A 1 -61.70 -31.33 -36.69
C MET A 1 -60.22 -31.24 -36.39
N LYS A 2 -59.61 -30.03 -36.41
CA LYS A 2 -58.18 -29.80 -36.07
C LYS A 2 -58.10 -29.44 -34.58
N LYS A 3 -57.38 -30.28 -33.82
CA LYS A 3 -57.07 -30.01 -32.40
C LYS A 3 -55.84 -29.11 -32.34
N TYR A 4 -55.97 -27.90 -31.78
CA TYR A 4 -54.84 -27.01 -31.48
C TYR A 4 -54.33 -27.36 -30.08
N LEU A 5 -53.06 -27.75 -29.98
CA LEU A 5 -52.35 -28.00 -28.75
C LEU A 5 -51.71 -26.66 -28.31
N PHE A 6 -52.20 -26.05 -27.25
CA PHE A 6 -51.57 -24.88 -26.63
C PHE A 6 -50.45 -25.37 -25.72
N ILE A 7 -49.19 -25.08 -26.09
CA ILE A 7 -48.03 -25.23 -25.21
C ILE A 7 -47.90 -23.93 -24.45
N VAL A 8 -48.20 -23.96 -23.16
CA VAL A 8 -47.91 -22.84 -22.23
C VAL A 8 -46.45 -22.98 -21.80
N LEU A 9 -45.59 -22.06 -22.30
CA LEU A 9 -44.20 -21.95 -21.89
C LEU A 9 -44.18 -21.21 -20.54
N LEU A 10 -43.99 -21.95 -19.43
CA LEU A 10 -43.70 -21.36 -18.12
C LEU A 10 -42.26 -20.86 -18.12
N VAL A 11 -42.05 -19.56 -18.35
CA VAL A 11 -40.75 -18.90 -18.13
C VAL A 11 -40.61 -18.69 -16.63
N GLY A 12 -39.89 -19.58 -16.00
CA GLY A 12 -39.47 -19.42 -14.60
C GLY A 12 -38.51 -18.24 -14.48
N LEU A 13 -38.97 -17.13 -13.97
CA LEU A 13 -38.13 -16.03 -13.50
C LEU A 13 -37.35 -16.51 -12.29
N PHE A 14 -36.15 -17.07 -12.52
CA PHE A 14 -35.15 -17.16 -11.47
C PHE A 14 -34.68 -15.74 -11.16
N GLY A 15 -35.38 -15.10 -10.26
CA GLY A 15 -34.95 -13.88 -9.61
C GLY A 15 -33.66 -14.19 -8.85
N CYS A 16 -32.52 -13.86 -9.45
CA CYS A 16 -31.26 -13.81 -8.75
C CYS A 16 -31.43 -12.78 -7.62
N LYS A 17 -31.70 -13.26 -6.40
CA LYS A 17 -31.58 -12.43 -5.20
C LYS A 17 -30.12 -12.00 -5.13
N VAL A 18 -29.82 -10.82 -5.64
CA VAL A 18 -28.61 -10.09 -5.29
C VAL A 18 -28.76 -9.82 -3.79
N THR A 19 -28.26 -10.72 -2.98
CA THR A 19 -27.98 -10.43 -1.58
C THR A 19 -26.97 -9.28 -1.61
N LYS A 20 -27.41 -8.08 -1.26
CA LYS A 20 -26.50 -7.00 -0.89
C LYS A 20 -25.66 -7.55 0.26
N SER A 21 -24.45 -7.98 -0.05
CA SER A 21 -23.43 -8.24 0.96
C SER A 21 -23.12 -6.87 1.59
N ASN A 22 -23.69 -6.61 2.74
CA ASN A 22 -23.25 -5.51 3.59
C ASN A 22 -21.98 -5.99 4.30
N SER A 23 -20.87 -5.97 3.62
CA SER A 23 -19.55 -6.31 4.18
C SER A 23 -18.88 -5.12 4.87
N THR A 24 -19.58 -4.09 5.19
CA THR A 24 -19.10 -3.10 6.16
C THR A 24 -18.89 -3.84 7.48
N LEU A 25 -17.64 -3.89 7.92
CA LEU A 25 -17.29 -4.45 9.23
C LEU A 25 -18.23 -3.80 10.27
N THR A 26 -19.10 -4.61 10.85
CA THR A 26 -20.10 -4.12 11.80
C THR A 26 -19.39 -3.71 13.09
N MET A 27 -19.74 -2.53 13.64
CA MET A 27 -19.25 -2.09 14.94
C MET A 27 -19.66 -3.05 16.03
N HIS A 28 -18.71 -3.53 16.79
CA HIS A 28 -18.91 -4.40 17.95
C HIS A 28 -18.57 -3.66 19.23
N SER A 29 -19.18 -4.09 20.33
CA SER A 29 -18.86 -3.53 21.65
C SER A 29 -17.39 -3.77 21.99
N PRO A 30 -16.60 -2.73 22.31
CA PRO A 30 -15.21 -2.90 22.74
C PRO A 30 -15.06 -3.88 23.91
N LYS A 31 -15.95 -3.81 24.90
CA LYS A 31 -15.95 -4.67 26.08
C LYS A 31 -16.09 -6.14 25.72
N SER A 32 -17.02 -6.50 24.83
CA SER A 32 -17.22 -7.89 24.38
C SER A 32 -16.05 -8.42 23.54
N SER A 33 -15.24 -7.51 22.99
CA SER A 33 -14.03 -7.82 22.22
C SER A 33 -12.75 -7.80 23.06
N GLY A 34 -12.88 -7.68 24.38
CA GLY A 34 -11.75 -7.70 25.31
C GLY A 34 -10.98 -6.39 25.45
N PHE A 35 -11.58 -5.26 25.05
CA PHE A 35 -10.98 -3.94 25.22
C PHE A 35 -11.53 -3.22 26.45
N SER A 36 -10.67 -2.47 27.12
CA SER A 36 -11.09 -1.52 28.15
C SER A 36 -11.70 -0.28 27.47
N VAL A 37 -12.97 -0.02 27.74
CA VAL A 37 -13.66 1.18 27.24
C VAL A 37 -12.97 2.44 27.71
N ARG A 38 -12.52 2.47 28.99
CA ARG A 38 -11.80 3.61 29.57
C ARG A 38 -10.50 3.91 28.79
N LEU A 39 -9.67 2.89 28.54
CA LEU A 39 -8.42 3.10 27.80
C LEU A 39 -8.65 3.53 26.35
N LEU A 40 -9.72 3.05 25.70
CA LEU A 40 -10.07 3.52 24.35
C LEU A 40 -10.52 5.00 24.37
N MET A 41 -11.23 5.43 25.41
CA MET A 41 -11.60 6.83 25.57
C MET A 41 -10.37 7.71 25.83
N GLU A 42 -9.49 7.30 26.73
CA GLU A 42 -8.23 8.01 27.01
C GLU A 42 -7.35 8.11 25.74
N MET A 43 -7.24 7.02 24.98
CA MET A 43 -6.56 7.02 23.67
C MET A 43 -7.19 8.04 22.73
N LYS A 44 -8.52 8.03 22.61
CA LYS A 44 -9.26 8.95 21.74
C LYS A 44 -9.01 10.41 22.14
N GLU A 45 -9.15 10.74 23.42
CA GLU A 45 -8.90 12.10 23.95
C GLU A 45 -7.44 12.53 23.69
N GLY A 46 -6.47 11.65 23.97
CA GLY A 46 -5.06 11.95 23.71
C GLY A 46 -4.74 12.16 22.22
N ILE A 47 -5.44 11.46 21.31
CA ILE A 47 -5.28 11.63 19.87
C ILE A 47 -5.95 12.93 19.40
N HIS A 48 -7.15 13.25 19.93
CA HIS A 48 -7.87 14.47 19.57
C HIS A 48 -7.08 15.73 19.98
N SER A 49 -6.31 15.69 21.06
CA SER A 49 -5.53 16.86 21.52
C SER A 49 -4.53 17.35 20.46
N PHE A 50 -4.01 16.48 19.59
CA PHE A 50 -3.13 16.93 18.49
C PHE A 50 -3.86 17.79 17.45
N VAL A 51 -5.17 17.54 17.26
CA VAL A 51 -6.03 18.36 16.40
C VAL A 51 -6.38 19.67 17.12
N ASP A 52 -6.75 19.61 18.39
CA ASP A 52 -7.13 20.76 19.20
C ASP A 52 -5.95 21.73 19.39
N ASP A 53 -4.73 21.19 19.51
CA ASP A 53 -3.47 21.95 19.55
C ASP A 53 -3.06 22.53 18.17
N GLY A 54 -3.83 22.26 17.11
CA GLY A 54 -3.55 22.77 15.76
C GLY A 54 -2.34 22.13 15.07
N LYS A 55 -1.80 21.02 15.59
CA LYS A 55 -0.63 20.32 15.02
C LYS A 55 -0.97 19.52 13.77
N ILE A 56 -2.18 18.96 13.73
CA ILE A 56 -2.74 18.24 12.56
C ILE A 56 -4.17 18.73 12.31
N PRO A 57 -4.66 18.72 11.08
CA PRO A 57 -6.00 19.27 10.78
C PRO A 57 -7.12 18.31 11.15
N PHE A 58 -6.85 17.04 11.11
CA PHE A 58 -7.81 15.97 11.40
C PHE A 58 -7.06 14.67 11.73
N ILE A 59 -7.81 13.74 12.27
CA ILE A 59 -7.37 12.36 12.43
C ILE A 59 -8.53 11.39 12.17
N GLN A 60 -8.22 10.23 11.63
CA GLN A 60 -9.14 9.11 11.53
C GLN A 60 -8.45 7.84 12.01
N THR A 61 -9.07 7.14 12.95
CA THR A 61 -8.52 5.92 13.55
C THR A 61 -9.54 4.80 13.56
N ALA A 62 -9.04 3.57 13.39
CA ALA A 62 -9.87 2.39 13.48
C ALA A 62 -9.10 1.22 14.12
N ILE A 63 -9.82 0.36 14.84
CA ILE A 63 -9.28 -0.85 15.43
C ILE A 63 -10.16 -2.04 15.05
N VAL A 64 -9.53 -3.05 14.48
CA VAL A 64 -10.16 -4.33 14.17
C VAL A 64 -9.47 -5.43 14.95
N LYS A 65 -10.24 -6.28 15.62
CA LYS A 65 -9.77 -7.48 16.32
C LYS A 65 -10.69 -8.64 15.99
N ASP A 66 -10.11 -9.78 15.61
CA ASP A 66 -10.86 -10.99 15.28
C ASP A 66 -12.01 -10.71 14.28
N ASN A 67 -11.71 -9.94 13.23
CA ASN A 67 -12.65 -9.47 12.20
C ASN A 67 -13.81 -8.59 12.73
N LYS A 68 -13.69 -8.04 13.90
CA LYS A 68 -14.67 -7.15 14.49
C LYS A 68 -14.12 -5.74 14.55
N LEU A 69 -14.81 -4.79 13.94
CA LEU A 69 -14.50 -3.38 14.10
C LEU A 69 -14.93 -2.95 15.52
N VAL A 70 -13.98 -2.57 16.36
CA VAL A 70 -14.25 -2.21 17.78
C VAL A 70 -14.10 -0.73 18.04
N HIS A 71 -13.46 0.00 17.14
CA HIS A 71 -13.28 1.44 17.19
C HIS A 71 -13.20 1.99 15.78
N PHE A 72 -13.89 3.09 15.53
CA PHE A 72 -13.75 3.92 14.34
C PHE A 72 -14.11 5.35 14.73
N ASP A 73 -13.15 6.24 14.60
CA ASP A 73 -13.29 7.63 14.99
C ASP A 73 -12.76 8.55 13.91
N SER A 74 -13.44 9.68 13.72
CA SER A 74 -13.07 10.74 12.78
C SER A 74 -13.21 12.08 13.49
N TYR A 75 -12.15 12.87 13.56
CA TYR A 75 -12.13 14.12 14.28
C TYR A 75 -11.35 15.21 13.55
N GLY A 76 -11.82 16.44 13.60
CA GLY A 76 -11.22 17.61 12.99
C GLY A 76 -11.72 17.92 11.58
N PHE A 77 -11.03 18.82 10.88
CA PHE A 77 -11.43 19.34 9.57
C PHE A 77 -10.61 18.72 8.46
N GLY A 78 -11.26 17.92 7.60
CA GLY A 78 -10.67 17.41 6.37
C GLY A 78 -10.32 18.53 5.38
N ASN A 79 -11.01 19.65 5.44
CA ASN A 79 -10.63 20.87 4.74
C ASN A 79 -10.73 22.06 5.70
N ILE A 80 -9.58 22.61 6.08
CA ILE A 80 -9.47 23.71 7.05
C ILE A 80 -10.15 24.98 6.51
N ASN A 81 -9.95 25.29 5.23
CA ASN A 81 -10.44 26.53 4.63
C ASN A 81 -11.96 26.60 4.59
N SER A 82 -12.60 25.51 4.22
CA SER A 82 -14.09 25.40 4.17
C SER A 82 -14.69 24.92 5.48
N LYS A 83 -13.90 24.57 6.48
CA LYS A 83 -14.31 23.96 7.75
C LYS A 83 -15.12 22.68 7.55
N LYS A 84 -14.88 21.96 6.45
CA LYS A 84 -15.51 20.68 6.19
C LYS A 84 -14.88 19.63 7.10
N GLN A 85 -15.69 18.97 7.90
CA GLN A 85 -15.23 17.89 8.79
C GLN A 85 -14.71 16.68 8.00
N VAL A 86 -13.77 15.95 8.57
CA VAL A 86 -13.40 14.63 8.09
C VAL A 86 -14.55 13.66 8.38
N GLU A 87 -14.93 12.89 7.36
CA GLU A 87 -16.03 11.93 7.43
C GLU A 87 -15.52 10.49 7.33
N HIS A 88 -16.28 9.50 7.80
CA HIS A 88 -15.89 8.09 7.75
C HIS A 88 -15.56 7.59 6.34
N ASN A 89 -16.18 8.18 5.31
CA ASN A 89 -15.96 7.85 3.90
C ASN A 89 -14.98 8.79 3.20
N SER A 90 -14.22 9.59 3.93
CA SER A 90 -13.18 10.46 3.38
C SER A 90 -12.11 9.65 2.66
N ILE A 91 -11.67 10.17 1.51
CA ILE A 91 -10.66 9.55 0.66
C ILE A 91 -9.32 10.24 0.90
N PHE A 92 -8.30 9.47 1.22
CA PHE A 92 -6.96 9.93 1.56
C PHE A 92 -5.94 9.44 0.53
N ARG A 93 -4.87 10.19 0.34
CA ARG A 93 -3.64 9.63 -0.22
C ARG A 93 -3.06 8.67 0.80
N ILE A 94 -2.89 7.41 0.41
CA ILE A 94 -2.31 6.41 1.31
C ILE A 94 -0.81 6.23 1.12
N ALA A 95 -0.20 7.03 0.23
CA ALA A 95 1.23 7.06 0.01
C ALA A 95 1.85 5.64 0.00
N SER A 96 2.89 5.41 0.80
CA SER A 96 3.60 4.12 0.83
C SER A 96 2.78 2.95 1.37
N MET A 97 1.58 3.16 1.94
CA MET A 97 0.63 2.07 2.20
C MET A 97 0.16 1.37 0.91
N THR A 98 0.47 1.94 -0.26
CA THR A 98 0.36 1.26 -1.57
C THR A 98 1.25 0.02 -1.67
N LYS A 99 2.46 0.05 -1.10
CA LYS A 99 3.47 -1.01 -1.25
C LYS A 99 3.04 -2.40 -0.78
N PRO A 100 2.40 -2.56 0.37
CA PRO A 100 1.83 -3.85 0.77
C PRO A 100 0.85 -4.43 -0.24
N VAL A 101 0.01 -3.60 -0.84
CA VAL A 101 -0.96 -4.02 -1.86
C VAL A 101 -0.25 -4.58 -3.09
N ILE A 102 0.76 -3.87 -3.59
CA ILE A 102 1.60 -4.33 -4.71
C ILE A 102 2.35 -5.62 -4.35
N SER A 103 2.88 -5.71 -3.14
CA SER A 103 3.58 -6.92 -2.69
C SER A 103 2.66 -8.13 -2.64
N VAL A 104 1.41 -7.98 -2.19
CA VAL A 104 0.37 -9.03 -2.25
C VAL A 104 0.11 -9.43 -3.69
N ALA A 105 -0.04 -8.48 -4.62
CA ALA A 105 -0.26 -8.75 -6.04
C ALA A 105 0.87 -9.58 -6.66
N VAL A 106 2.13 -9.26 -6.38
CA VAL A 106 3.29 -10.04 -6.84
C VAL A 106 3.29 -11.45 -6.26
N MET A 107 2.94 -11.60 -4.98
CA MET A 107 2.84 -12.91 -4.35
C MET A 107 1.71 -13.76 -4.95
N MET A 108 0.58 -13.15 -5.32
CA MET A 108 -0.51 -13.82 -6.04
C MET A 108 -0.04 -14.33 -7.42
N LEU A 109 0.73 -13.52 -8.15
CA LEU A 109 1.30 -13.92 -9.44
C LEU A 109 2.30 -15.08 -9.29
N ASN A 110 3.09 -15.05 -8.21
CA ASN A 110 3.97 -16.18 -7.89
C ASN A 110 3.19 -17.46 -7.57
N GLU A 111 2.11 -17.39 -6.80
CA GLU A 111 1.24 -18.54 -6.51
C GLU A 111 0.59 -19.13 -7.76
N ARG A 112 0.23 -18.26 -8.71
CA ARG A 112 -0.38 -18.64 -9.99
C ARG A 112 0.63 -19.12 -11.05
N GLY A 113 1.94 -19.07 -10.73
CA GLY A 113 3.01 -19.55 -11.60
C GLY A 113 3.39 -18.59 -12.76
N TYR A 114 2.92 -17.35 -12.73
CA TYR A 114 3.31 -16.32 -13.71
C TYR A 114 4.79 -15.92 -13.60
N LEU A 115 5.34 -15.99 -12.39
CA LEU A 115 6.73 -15.65 -12.08
C LEU A 115 7.23 -16.49 -10.90
N LYS A 116 8.56 -16.57 -10.75
CA LYS A 116 9.21 -17.09 -9.54
C LYS A 116 9.91 -15.95 -8.83
N LEU A 117 9.89 -15.95 -7.50
CA LEU A 117 10.46 -14.85 -6.72
C LEU A 117 11.97 -14.69 -6.90
N ASP A 118 12.69 -15.76 -7.21
CA ASP A 118 14.13 -15.79 -7.50
C ASP A 118 14.47 -15.50 -8.98
N ASP A 119 13.47 -15.33 -9.86
CA ASP A 119 13.70 -14.91 -11.24
C ASP A 119 14.45 -13.57 -11.24
N PRO A 120 15.48 -13.42 -12.10
CA PRO A 120 16.02 -12.11 -12.40
C PRO A 120 14.95 -11.26 -13.11
N ILE A 121 14.87 -9.98 -12.79
CA ILE A 121 13.85 -9.10 -13.40
C ILE A 121 14.01 -8.99 -14.91
N SER A 122 15.22 -9.17 -15.43
CA SER A 122 15.51 -9.18 -16.88
C SER A 122 14.84 -10.31 -17.65
N LYS A 123 14.41 -11.36 -16.98
CA LYS A 123 13.59 -12.42 -17.59
C LYS A 123 12.21 -11.92 -18.03
N HIS A 124 11.70 -10.89 -17.37
CA HIS A 124 10.36 -10.34 -17.58
C HIS A 124 10.39 -8.93 -18.21
N MET A 125 11.49 -8.18 -18.00
CA MET A 125 11.63 -6.78 -18.45
C MET A 125 12.98 -6.62 -19.18
N ALA A 126 12.98 -6.63 -20.51
CA ALA A 126 14.17 -6.66 -21.36
C ALA A 126 15.17 -5.52 -21.12
N HIS A 127 14.70 -4.32 -20.78
CA HIS A 127 15.55 -3.14 -20.57
C HIS A 127 16.39 -3.16 -19.27
N THR A 128 16.30 -4.23 -18.47
CA THR A 128 17.00 -4.35 -17.18
C THR A 128 18.27 -5.17 -17.24
N GLU A 129 18.77 -5.49 -18.42
CA GLU A 129 19.99 -6.30 -18.58
C GLU A 129 21.29 -5.51 -18.40
N ASN A 130 21.28 -4.21 -18.70
CA ASN A 130 22.47 -3.36 -18.73
C ASN A 130 22.55 -2.38 -17.56
N LEU A 131 22.21 -2.85 -16.37
CA LEU A 131 22.28 -2.04 -15.17
C LEU A 131 23.73 -1.70 -14.80
N THR A 132 23.88 -0.54 -14.18
CA THR A 132 25.16 -0.13 -13.57
C THR A 132 24.99 0.04 -12.07
N VAL A 133 26.07 -0.15 -11.32
CA VAL A 133 26.11 0.09 -9.88
C VAL A 133 27.22 1.08 -9.56
N TYR A 134 26.94 2.00 -8.66
CA TYR A 134 27.92 2.93 -8.14
C TYR A 134 28.92 2.22 -7.24
N LYS A 135 30.20 2.38 -7.52
CA LYS A 135 31.32 1.80 -6.74
C LYS A 135 31.96 2.85 -5.84
N ASN A 136 32.34 3.99 -6.42
CA ASN A 136 32.96 5.13 -5.72
C ASN A 136 32.83 6.40 -6.57
N LYS A 137 33.39 7.53 -6.11
CA LYS A 137 33.17 8.89 -6.62
C LYS A 137 33.10 9.08 -8.14
N ASN A 138 33.70 8.24 -8.96
CA ASN A 138 33.65 8.35 -10.43
C ASN A 138 33.64 6.98 -11.12
N GLU A 139 33.41 5.92 -10.38
CA GLU A 139 33.49 4.56 -10.89
C GLU A 139 32.11 3.89 -10.82
N PHE A 140 31.71 3.37 -11.96
CA PHE A 140 30.52 2.58 -12.14
C PHE A 140 30.92 1.24 -12.75
N GLY A 141 30.21 0.19 -12.38
CA GLY A 141 30.47 -1.14 -12.92
C GLY A 141 29.16 -1.88 -13.16
N LYS A 142 29.24 -3.04 -13.80
CA LYS A 142 28.11 -3.97 -13.82
C LYS A 142 27.87 -4.51 -12.41
N PRO A 143 26.61 -4.71 -12.00
CA PRO A 143 26.30 -5.47 -10.79
C PRO A 143 26.90 -6.89 -10.88
N THR A 144 27.37 -7.41 -9.76
CA THR A 144 27.92 -8.77 -9.68
C THR A 144 26.87 -9.84 -9.87
N LYS A 145 25.58 -9.49 -9.67
CA LYS A 145 24.43 -10.32 -9.95
C LYS A 145 23.24 -9.49 -10.39
N ALA A 146 22.32 -10.11 -11.11
CA ALA A 146 21.05 -9.49 -11.51
C ALA A 146 20.17 -9.19 -10.29
N ILE A 147 19.34 -8.16 -10.40
CA ILE A 147 18.27 -7.91 -9.43
C ILE A 147 17.24 -9.03 -9.58
N SER A 148 16.86 -9.67 -8.48
CA SER A 148 15.75 -10.62 -8.43
C SER A 148 14.45 -9.94 -7.97
N ILE A 149 13.30 -10.57 -8.21
CA ILE A 149 12.00 -10.11 -7.73
C ILE A 149 11.98 -10.04 -6.19
N ILE A 150 12.64 -10.98 -5.51
CA ILE A 150 12.84 -10.92 -4.06
C ILE A 150 13.56 -9.65 -3.63
N ASP A 151 14.59 -9.21 -4.36
CA ASP A 151 15.35 -8.01 -4.03
C ASP A 151 14.46 -6.75 -4.09
N LEU A 152 13.53 -6.70 -5.04
CA LEU A 152 12.54 -5.61 -5.11
C LEU A 152 11.54 -5.66 -3.94
N LEU A 153 10.97 -6.84 -3.65
CA LEU A 153 9.99 -7.04 -2.58
C LEU A 153 10.53 -6.66 -1.19
N ARG A 154 11.80 -6.89 -0.94
CA ARG A 154 12.45 -6.64 0.36
C ARG A 154 13.34 -5.40 0.40
N HIS A 155 13.31 -4.56 -0.65
CA HIS A 155 14.14 -3.36 -0.77
C HIS A 155 15.66 -3.61 -0.67
N THR A 156 16.17 -4.67 -1.28
CA THR A 156 17.60 -4.96 -1.39
C THR A 156 18.12 -4.92 -2.82
N SER A 157 17.39 -4.32 -3.74
CA SER A 157 17.72 -4.22 -5.16
C SER A 157 18.84 -3.24 -5.49
N GLY A 158 19.22 -2.37 -4.55
CA GLY A 158 20.12 -1.23 -4.79
C GLY A 158 19.44 0.00 -5.39
N VAL A 159 18.14 -0.08 -5.71
CA VAL A 159 17.33 1.06 -6.15
C VAL A 159 16.96 1.92 -4.94
N GLY A 160 17.22 3.23 -5.01
CA GLY A 160 16.89 4.18 -3.94
C GLY A 160 15.90 5.25 -4.35
N TYR A 161 15.87 6.33 -3.57
CA TYR A 161 15.22 7.60 -3.86
C TYR A 161 16.28 8.70 -4.05
N ASN A 162 15.85 9.91 -4.41
CA ASN A 162 16.70 11.09 -4.67
C ASN A 162 17.14 11.87 -3.42
N TYR A 163 17.13 11.27 -2.27
CA TYR A 163 17.57 11.89 -1.01
C TYR A 163 18.68 11.06 -0.34
N SER A 164 19.73 10.82 -1.09
CA SER A 164 20.92 10.14 -0.58
C SER A 164 22.00 11.14 -0.17
N THR A 165 23.09 10.64 0.35
CA THR A 165 24.32 11.45 0.57
C THR A 165 25.14 11.66 -0.71
N ASN A 166 24.75 11.02 -1.82
CA ASN A 166 25.43 11.12 -3.10
C ASN A 166 24.70 12.11 -4.03
N ARG A 167 25.11 13.38 -3.96
CA ARG A 167 24.51 14.47 -4.75
C ARG A 167 24.56 14.23 -6.27
N TYR A 168 25.54 13.51 -6.77
CA TYR A 168 25.62 13.18 -8.18
C TYR A 168 24.49 12.24 -8.59
N ILE A 169 24.34 11.11 -7.90
CA ILE A 169 23.25 10.17 -8.19
C ILE A 169 21.89 10.87 -7.97
N ASP A 170 21.73 11.63 -6.89
CA ASP A 170 20.47 12.35 -6.62
C ASP A 170 20.09 13.29 -7.76
N SER A 171 21.07 13.96 -8.40
CA SER A 171 20.82 14.81 -9.56
C SER A 171 20.28 14.06 -10.77
N LEU A 172 20.60 12.78 -10.92
CA LEU A 172 20.12 11.96 -12.03
C LEU A 172 18.63 11.62 -11.90
N TYR A 173 18.11 11.61 -10.67
CA TYR A 173 16.69 11.33 -10.42
C TYR A 173 15.73 12.40 -10.99
N LYS A 174 16.22 13.57 -11.36
CA LYS A 174 15.45 14.55 -12.14
C LYS A 174 14.97 14.00 -13.48
N ARG A 175 15.64 12.99 -14.01
CA ARG A 175 15.28 12.33 -15.28
C ARG A 175 13.99 11.54 -15.22
N ILE A 176 13.50 11.21 -14.01
CA ILE A 176 12.28 10.44 -13.78
C ILE A 176 11.12 11.30 -13.28
N GLU A 177 11.25 12.62 -13.35
CA GLU A 177 10.16 13.55 -13.06
C GLU A 177 9.22 13.69 -14.27
N ASN A 178 7.95 13.92 -14.01
CA ASN A 178 6.91 14.17 -15.03
C ASN A 178 6.70 13.05 -16.07
N ILE A 179 6.84 11.80 -15.63
CA ILE A 179 6.62 10.61 -16.44
C ILE A 179 5.22 10.04 -16.21
N ASN A 180 4.52 9.67 -17.29
CA ASN A 180 3.12 9.29 -17.24
C ASN A 180 2.86 7.77 -17.34
N THR A 181 3.87 6.95 -17.64
CA THR A 181 3.74 5.49 -17.73
C THR A 181 4.74 4.79 -16.82
N ASN A 182 4.39 3.60 -16.35
CA ASN A 182 5.32 2.77 -15.58
C ASN A 182 6.48 2.26 -16.44
N GLU A 183 6.25 2.00 -17.72
CA GLU A 183 7.26 1.58 -18.68
C GLU A 183 8.37 2.63 -18.79
N GLU A 184 8.02 3.86 -19.21
CA GLU A 184 8.99 4.96 -19.35
C GLU A 184 9.69 5.26 -18.00
N PHE A 185 8.95 5.16 -16.89
CA PHE A 185 9.51 5.38 -15.58
C PHE A 185 10.61 4.37 -15.25
N VAL A 186 10.36 3.07 -15.45
CA VAL A 186 11.32 2.01 -15.14
C VAL A 186 12.51 2.06 -16.09
N GLU A 187 12.29 2.33 -17.38
CA GLU A 187 13.37 2.52 -18.37
C GLU A 187 14.32 3.64 -17.93
N LYS A 188 13.79 4.81 -17.59
CA LYS A 188 14.60 5.94 -17.13
C LYS A 188 15.21 5.70 -15.75
N LEU A 189 14.49 5.05 -14.84
CA LEU A 189 15.02 4.69 -13.51
C LEU A 189 16.26 3.81 -13.64
N PHE A 190 16.25 2.83 -14.51
CA PHE A 190 17.36 1.93 -14.73
C PHE A 190 18.50 2.52 -15.60
N SER A 191 18.34 3.72 -16.14
CA SER A 191 19.44 4.52 -16.66
C SER A 191 20.26 5.19 -15.54
N ILE A 192 19.74 5.20 -14.31
CA ILE A 192 20.42 5.71 -13.12
C ILE A 192 21.16 4.55 -12.45
N PRO A 193 22.45 4.71 -12.09
CA PRO A 193 23.17 3.66 -11.39
C PRO A 193 22.52 3.26 -10.07
N LEU A 194 22.53 1.97 -9.77
CA LEU A 194 22.15 1.45 -8.46
C LEU A 194 23.06 2.04 -7.38
N PHE A 195 22.53 2.30 -6.20
CA PHE A 195 23.32 2.80 -5.06
C PHE A 195 24.25 1.73 -4.47
N SER A 196 23.87 0.46 -4.60
CA SER A 196 24.60 -0.69 -4.04
C SER A 196 24.37 -1.94 -4.88
N GLU A 197 25.23 -2.93 -4.69
CA GLU A 197 25.04 -4.28 -5.25
C GLU A 197 23.73 -4.89 -4.77
N PRO A 198 22.97 -5.58 -5.64
CA PRO A 198 21.76 -6.28 -5.23
C PRO A 198 22.02 -7.26 -4.08
N SER A 199 21.14 -7.29 -3.10
CA SER A 199 21.14 -8.10 -1.86
C SER A 199 22.27 -7.77 -0.85
N THR A 200 22.96 -6.64 -0.97
CA THR A 200 24.05 -6.30 -0.03
C THR A 200 23.63 -5.34 1.07
N GLU A 201 22.63 -4.50 0.81
CA GLU A 201 22.07 -3.60 1.82
C GLU A 201 20.56 -3.43 1.65
N TRP A 202 19.89 -3.06 2.72
CA TRP A 202 18.51 -2.61 2.68
C TRP A 202 18.45 -1.12 2.35
N ARG A 203 17.73 -0.77 1.27
CA ARG A 203 17.59 0.62 0.82
C ARG A 203 16.19 0.90 0.34
N TYR A 204 15.49 1.74 1.07
CA TYR A 204 14.14 2.17 0.67
C TYR A 204 14.19 3.00 -0.61
N GLY A 205 13.28 2.70 -1.54
CA GLY A 205 13.28 3.38 -2.83
C GLY A 205 12.15 2.92 -3.75
N PHE A 206 12.36 3.13 -5.05
CA PHE A 206 11.39 2.85 -6.11
C PHE A 206 11.22 1.36 -6.45
N SER A 207 11.76 0.44 -5.66
CA SER A 207 11.65 -1.00 -5.91
C SER A 207 10.20 -1.46 -6.14
N THR A 208 9.24 -0.90 -5.40
CA THR A 208 7.83 -1.28 -5.53
C THR A 208 7.15 -0.64 -6.75
N ASP A 209 7.66 0.48 -7.25
CA ASP A 209 7.25 1.02 -8.55
C ASP A 209 7.69 0.08 -9.69
N VAL A 210 8.89 -0.48 -9.60
CA VAL A 210 9.39 -1.52 -10.54
C VAL A 210 8.52 -2.77 -10.48
N LEU A 211 8.08 -3.19 -9.28
CA LEU A 211 7.13 -4.30 -9.13
C LEU A 211 5.76 -3.98 -9.76
N GLY A 212 5.32 -2.73 -9.73
CA GLY A 212 4.12 -2.28 -10.44
C GLY A 212 4.24 -2.54 -11.96
N ARG A 213 5.37 -2.13 -12.56
CA ARG A 213 5.65 -2.42 -13.98
C ARG A 213 5.77 -3.92 -14.26
N LEU A 214 6.40 -4.68 -13.37
CA LEU A 214 6.49 -6.14 -13.49
C LEU A 214 5.11 -6.79 -13.57
N ILE A 215 4.14 -6.33 -12.78
CA ILE A 215 2.75 -6.81 -12.84
C ILE A 215 2.16 -6.55 -14.23
N GLU A 216 2.33 -5.34 -14.77
CA GLU A 216 1.85 -4.99 -16.12
C GLU A 216 2.48 -5.89 -17.19
N GLU A 217 3.79 -6.13 -17.13
CA GLU A 217 4.51 -6.99 -18.09
C GLU A 217 4.02 -8.43 -18.09
N VAL A 218 3.86 -9.03 -16.94
CA VAL A 218 3.51 -10.46 -16.86
C VAL A 218 2.02 -10.72 -17.05
N THR A 219 1.16 -9.70 -16.93
CA THR A 219 -0.29 -9.86 -17.06
C THR A 219 -0.85 -9.27 -18.34
N GLY A 220 -0.17 -8.31 -18.97
CA GLY A 220 -0.68 -7.53 -20.09
C GLY A 220 -1.82 -6.56 -19.72
N GLN A 221 -2.13 -6.41 -18.44
CA GLN A 221 -3.13 -5.48 -17.91
C GLN A 221 -2.45 -4.22 -17.35
N SER A 222 -3.16 -3.08 -17.26
CA SER A 222 -2.67 -1.97 -16.44
C SER A 222 -2.59 -2.40 -14.96
N LEU A 223 -1.75 -1.73 -14.20
CA LEU A 223 -1.61 -2.03 -12.78
C LEU A 223 -2.96 -1.91 -12.06
N TYR A 224 -3.74 -0.87 -12.38
CA TYR A 224 -5.06 -0.67 -11.78
C TYR A 224 -6.05 -1.77 -12.15
N GLU A 225 -6.12 -2.18 -13.42
CA GLU A 225 -6.99 -3.27 -13.86
C GLU A 225 -6.71 -4.55 -13.10
N PHE A 226 -5.43 -4.95 -13.03
CA PHE A 226 -5.05 -6.14 -12.27
C PHE A 226 -5.42 -6.06 -10.79
N LEU A 227 -5.07 -4.95 -10.12
CA LEU A 227 -5.40 -4.77 -8.69
C LEU A 227 -6.91 -4.71 -8.45
N SER A 228 -7.64 -4.02 -9.34
CA SER A 228 -9.10 -3.90 -9.24
C SER A 228 -9.78 -5.26 -9.30
N GLU A 229 -9.40 -6.11 -10.25
CA GLU A 229 -10.01 -7.43 -10.44
C GLU A 229 -9.64 -8.42 -9.35
N ASN A 230 -8.38 -8.39 -8.91
CA ASN A 230 -7.83 -9.44 -8.05
C ASN A 230 -7.80 -9.08 -6.56
N ILE A 231 -7.84 -7.79 -6.22
CA ILE A 231 -7.73 -7.30 -4.84
C ILE A 231 -8.92 -6.41 -4.49
N PHE A 232 -9.14 -5.29 -5.23
CA PHE A 232 -10.09 -4.28 -4.77
C PHE A 232 -11.54 -4.76 -4.81
N LYS A 233 -12.01 -5.31 -5.93
CA LYS A 233 -13.38 -5.85 -6.04
C LYS A 233 -13.63 -7.00 -5.05
N PRO A 234 -12.76 -8.03 -4.96
CA PRO A 234 -12.96 -9.12 -3.99
C PRO A 234 -12.95 -8.68 -2.53
N LEU A 235 -12.21 -7.61 -2.20
CA LEU A 235 -12.14 -7.03 -0.86
C LEU A 235 -13.14 -5.89 -0.63
N GLU A 236 -13.99 -5.59 -1.63
CA GLU A 236 -14.97 -4.50 -1.58
C GLU A 236 -14.34 -3.13 -1.29
N MET A 237 -13.12 -2.91 -1.79
CA MET A 237 -12.37 -1.66 -1.70
C MET A 237 -12.82 -0.69 -2.81
N ASN A 238 -14.05 -0.23 -2.74
CA ASN A 238 -14.72 0.51 -3.81
C ASN A 238 -14.23 1.95 -3.99
N ASP A 239 -13.48 2.47 -3.03
CA ASP A 239 -12.95 3.83 -3.00
C ASP A 239 -11.41 3.86 -3.12
N THR A 240 -10.80 2.74 -3.55
CA THR A 240 -9.36 2.61 -3.74
C THR A 240 -9.01 2.73 -5.22
N HIS A 241 -8.21 3.77 -5.58
CA HIS A 241 -7.91 4.13 -6.95
C HIS A 241 -6.52 4.72 -7.10
N PHE A 242 -5.93 4.71 -8.32
CA PHE A 242 -4.80 5.58 -8.69
C PHE A 242 -5.28 6.95 -9.19
N GLN A 243 -6.45 6.99 -9.79
CA GLN A 243 -7.08 8.23 -10.27
C GLN A 243 -8.39 8.47 -9.52
N LEU A 244 -8.57 9.68 -9.00
CA LEU A 244 -9.78 10.05 -8.26
C LEU A 244 -10.99 10.16 -9.22
N PRO A 245 -12.05 9.36 -9.05
CA PRO A 245 -13.26 9.52 -9.83
C PRO A 245 -13.93 10.88 -9.57
N LEU A 246 -14.38 11.56 -10.63
CA LEU A 246 -14.96 12.91 -10.53
C LEU A 246 -16.14 12.99 -9.57
N ASN A 247 -16.97 11.96 -9.53
CA ASN A 247 -18.11 11.88 -8.61
C ASN A 247 -17.73 11.69 -7.13
N LYS A 248 -16.43 11.45 -6.84
CA LYS A 248 -15.89 11.26 -5.48
C LYS A 248 -15.03 12.44 -5.01
N ILE A 249 -14.84 13.46 -5.84
CA ILE A 249 -13.93 14.60 -5.58
C ILE A 249 -14.24 15.30 -4.26
N ASN A 250 -15.52 15.42 -3.92
CA ASN A 250 -15.96 16.08 -2.68
C ASN A 250 -15.58 15.30 -1.41
N ARG A 251 -15.12 14.07 -1.53
CA ARG A 251 -14.70 13.21 -0.41
C ARG A 251 -13.18 13.18 -0.25
N PHE A 252 -12.44 13.72 -1.24
CA PHE A 252 -10.99 13.73 -1.21
C PHE A 252 -10.46 14.77 -0.23
N ILE A 253 -9.53 14.34 0.61
CA ILE A 253 -8.93 15.17 1.66
C ILE A 253 -7.60 15.75 1.17
N PRO A 254 -7.43 17.09 1.22
CA PRO A 254 -6.15 17.74 0.96
C PRO A 254 -5.05 17.29 1.91
N VAL A 255 -3.80 17.38 1.45
CA VAL A 255 -2.61 17.18 2.29
C VAL A 255 -2.22 18.50 2.90
N TYR A 256 -1.89 18.47 4.18
CA TYR A 256 -1.40 19.62 4.95
C TYR A 256 -0.04 19.30 5.53
N ALA A 257 0.79 20.33 5.64
CA ALA A 257 2.03 20.28 6.40
C ALA A 257 1.98 21.35 7.50
N TYR A 258 2.56 21.04 8.64
CA TYR A 258 2.72 22.02 9.71
C TYR A 258 3.97 22.85 9.44
N ASP A 259 3.80 24.17 9.41
CA ASP A 259 4.89 25.12 9.28
C ASP A 259 5.30 25.59 10.68
N GLU A 260 6.46 25.13 11.14
CA GLU A 260 6.97 25.45 12.48
C GLU A 260 7.30 26.94 12.66
N GLN A 261 7.68 27.66 11.57
CA GLN A 261 8.04 29.07 11.66
C GLN A 261 6.81 29.95 11.82
N GLU A 262 5.74 29.62 11.12
CA GLU A 262 4.48 30.37 11.17
C GLU A 262 3.49 29.79 12.18
N ASN A 263 3.81 28.63 12.79
CA ASN A 263 2.99 27.92 13.75
C ASN A 263 1.57 27.65 13.22
N LEU A 264 1.47 27.22 11.97
CA LEU A 264 0.19 26.94 11.32
C LEU A 264 0.26 25.79 10.29
N LEU A 265 -0.91 25.24 9.99
CA LEU A 265 -1.07 24.22 8.97
C LEU A 265 -1.23 24.88 7.59
N LYS A 266 -0.39 24.46 6.64
CA LYS A 266 -0.43 24.91 5.22
C LYS A 266 -0.86 23.78 4.31
N GLU A 267 -1.78 24.07 3.40
CA GLU A 267 -2.17 23.12 2.36
C GLU A 267 -1.04 22.94 1.34
N MET A 268 -0.65 21.70 1.11
CA MET A 268 0.35 21.29 0.13
C MET A 268 -0.30 21.20 -1.26
N ARG A 269 -0.54 22.34 -1.92
CA ARG A 269 -1.33 22.43 -3.16
C ARG A 269 -0.76 21.61 -4.31
N GLU A 270 0.58 21.55 -4.45
CA GLU A 270 1.26 20.70 -5.45
C GLU A 270 1.03 19.21 -5.25
N TRP A 271 0.60 18.80 -4.08
CA TRP A 271 0.30 17.41 -3.73
C TRP A 271 -1.19 17.07 -3.84
N ASN A 272 -2.04 18.07 -4.11
CA ASN A 272 -3.48 17.92 -4.11
C ASN A 272 -4.05 17.73 -5.53
N TYR A 273 -5.32 17.64 -5.65
CA TYR A 273 -6.23 17.43 -6.76
C TYR A 273 -5.65 17.13 -8.16
N MET A 274 -4.78 17.99 -8.70
CA MET A 274 -4.31 17.89 -10.10
C MET A 274 -3.69 16.52 -10.41
N ARG A 275 -2.85 16.01 -9.52
CA ARG A 275 -2.15 14.74 -9.72
C ARG A 275 -3.09 13.54 -9.75
N PHE A 276 -4.18 13.56 -9.00
CA PHE A 276 -5.13 12.44 -8.90
C PHE A 276 -6.33 12.59 -9.84
N MET A 277 -6.55 13.78 -10.40
CA MET A 277 -7.60 14.02 -11.38
C MET A 277 -7.15 13.78 -12.82
N MET A 278 -5.86 13.93 -13.12
CA MET A 278 -5.30 13.67 -14.43
C MET A 278 -4.86 12.20 -14.54
N LYS A 279 -4.87 11.66 -15.76
CA LYS A 279 -4.29 10.34 -16.01
C LYS A 279 -2.78 10.44 -15.78
N ASN A 280 -2.33 9.90 -14.68
CA ASN A 280 -0.93 9.85 -14.31
C ASN A 280 -0.47 8.40 -14.22
N ARG A 281 0.85 8.21 -14.11
CA ARG A 281 1.47 6.94 -13.85
C ARG A 281 0.87 6.27 -12.60
N GLU A 282 0.48 5.01 -12.71
CA GLU A 282 -0.01 4.17 -11.63
C GLU A 282 1.16 3.74 -10.74
N SER A 283 1.63 4.65 -9.85
CA SER A 283 2.81 4.41 -9.04
C SER A 283 2.59 3.30 -8.02
N GLY A 284 3.28 2.17 -8.22
CA GLY A 284 3.26 1.05 -7.27
C GLY A 284 3.90 1.37 -5.91
N GLY A 285 4.74 2.41 -5.86
CA GLY A 285 5.40 2.85 -4.63
C GLY A 285 4.56 3.76 -3.75
N GLY A 286 3.48 4.40 -4.27
CA GLY A 286 2.76 5.40 -3.45
C GLY A 286 1.58 6.08 -4.13
N GLY A 287 1.06 5.53 -5.22
CA GLY A 287 0.07 6.20 -6.06
C GLY A 287 -1.39 6.02 -5.64
N LEU A 288 -1.70 5.13 -4.72
CA LEU A 288 -3.09 4.87 -4.35
C LEU A 288 -3.69 5.96 -3.45
N ILE A 289 -4.96 6.19 -3.68
CA ILE A 289 -5.89 6.85 -2.75
C ILE A 289 -6.87 5.80 -2.24
N SER A 290 -7.35 5.95 -1.01
CA SER A 290 -8.25 4.97 -0.39
C SER A 290 -9.02 5.59 0.77
N THR A 291 -9.97 4.87 1.32
CA THR A 291 -10.63 5.17 2.60
C THR A 291 -10.07 4.27 3.70
N THR A 292 -10.27 4.68 4.96
CA THR A 292 -9.94 3.82 6.11
C THR A 292 -10.72 2.50 6.06
N SER A 293 -11.99 2.52 5.65
CA SER A 293 -12.82 1.32 5.53
C SER A 293 -12.28 0.33 4.51
N ASP A 294 -11.91 0.80 3.31
CA ASP A 294 -11.32 -0.05 2.28
C ASP A 294 -10.01 -0.69 2.77
N TYR A 295 -9.14 0.12 3.38
CA TYR A 295 -7.86 -0.37 3.85
C TYR A 295 -7.98 -1.34 5.02
N ILE A 296 -9.00 -1.19 5.87
CA ILE A 296 -9.37 -2.16 6.91
C ILE A 296 -9.73 -3.52 6.30
N ASN A 297 -10.47 -3.54 5.18
CA ASN A 297 -10.79 -4.79 4.49
C ASN A 297 -9.52 -5.52 4.03
N PHE A 298 -8.56 -4.78 3.46
CA PHE A 298 -7.24 -5.32 3.10
C PHE A 298 -6.49 -5.86 4.32
N CYS A 299 -6.44 -5.11 5.42
CA CYS A 299 -5.81 -5.57 6.66
C CYS A 299 -6.50 -6.81 7.24
N SER A 300 -7.83 -6.85 7.24
CA SER A 300 -8.62 -7.97 7.73
C SER A 300 -8.35 -9.24 6.91
N MET A 301 -8.25 -9.13 5.59
CA MET A 301 -7.86 -10.24 4.72
C MET A 301 -6.49 -10.80 5.15
N LEU A 302 -5.49 -9.95 5.38
CA LEU A 302 -4.16 -10.37 5.83
C LEU A 302 -4.21 -11.05 7.20
N LEU A 303 -4.93 -10.49 8.17
CA LEU A 303 -5.08 -11.05 9.51
C LEU A 303 -5.76 -12.43 9.51
N ASN A 304 -6.64 -12.68 8.53
CA ASN A 304 -7.33 -13.93 8.33
C ASN A 304 -6.60 -14.95 7.45
N GLY A 305 -5.29 -14.80 7.29
CA GLY A 305 -4.51 -15.73 6.47
C GLY A 305 -4.89 -15.72 4.99
N GLY A 306 -5.33 -14.55 4.49
CA GLY A 306 -5.68 -14.33 3.10
C GLY A 306 -7.15 -14.58 2.75
N LEU A 307 -8.00 -14.85 3.74
CA LEU A 307 -9.43 -15.11 3.55
C LEU A 307 -10.24 -13.83 3.81
N PHE A 308 -11.16 -13.49 2.91
CA PHE A 308 -12.13 -12.42 3.08
C PHE A 308 -13.50 -12.81 2.53
N ASN A 309 -14.54 -12.71 3.35
CA ASN A 309 -15.94 -13.06 2.99
C ASN A 309 -16.08 -14.43 2.31
N GLY A 310 -15.31 -15.45 2.78
CA GLY A 310 -15.31 -16.80 2.23
C GLY A 310 -14.43 -16.99 0.98
N ASN A 311 -13.83 -15.93 0.45
CA ASN A 311 -12.95 -15.97 -0.72
C ASN A 311 -11.48 -15.96 -0.30
N GLN A 312 -10.68 -16.93 -0.79
CA GLN A 312 -9.24 -16.94 -0.61
C GLN A 312 -8.59 -16.00 -1.64
N ILE A 313 -8.02 -14.91 -1.18
CA ILE A 313 -7.35 -13.90 -2.01
C ILE A 313 -5.88 -14.29 -2.25
N ILE A 314 -5.20 -14.70 -1.20
CA ILE A 314 -3.81 -15.15 -1.19
C ILE A 314 -3.64 -16.23 -0.13
N SER A 315 -2.71 -17.16 -0.31
CA SER A 315 -2.50 -18.24 0.66
C SER A 315 -1.91 -17.72 1.98
N SER A 316 -2.25 -18.40 3.08
CA SER A 316 -1.66 -18.13 4.40
C SER A 316 -0.14 -18.33 4.41
N ASN A 317 0.37 -19.25 3.57
CA ASN A 317 1.80 -19.47 3.42
C ASN A 317 2.52 -18.27 2.82
N SER A 318 1.92 -17.63 1.81
CA SER A 318 2.47 -16.39 1.22
C SER A 318 2.48 -15.26 2.24
N ILE A 319 1.38 -15.05 2.98
CA ILE A 319 1.34 -14.04 4.04
C ILE A 319 2.43 -14.32 5.09
N LYS A 320 2.59 -15.57 5.52
CA LYS A 320 3.65 -15.95 6.45
C LYS A 320 5.03 -15.60 5.92
N LYS A 321 5.32 -15.86 4.63
CA LYS A 321 6.58 -15.46 4.00
C LYS A 321 6.74 -13.94 3.98
N MET A 322 5.69 -13.20 3.63
CA MET A 322 5.70 -11.73 3.57
C MET A 322 5.99 -11.09 4.93
N THR A 323 5.53 -11.70 6.01
CA THR A 323 5.59 -11.18 7.38
C THR A 323 6.70 -11.79 8.24
N GLN A 324 7.71 -12.37 7.62
CA GLN A 324 8.93 -12.88 8.26
C GLN A 324 10.14 -12.02 7.86
N ASN A 325 11.23 -12.11 8.63
CA ASN A 325 12.50 -11.49 8.27
C ASN A 325 13.02 -12.07 6.95
N GLN A 326 13.04 -11.25 5.90
CA GLN A 326 13.53 -11.60 4.56
C GLN A 326 14.88 -10.94 4.22
N ILE A 327 15.40 -10.10 5.10
CA ILE A 327 16.68 -9.42 4.91
C ILE A 327 17.82 -10.06 5.72
N GLY A 328 17.53 -11.14 6.47
CA GLY A 328 18.54 -11.88 7.24
C GLY A 328 19.27 -11.00 8.24
N SER A 329 20.62 -10.98 8.13
CA SER A 329 21.50 -10.18 8.98
C SER A 329 21.60 -8.71 8.56
N LEU A 330 21.13 -8.32 7.37
CA LEU A 330 21.22 -6.94 6.91
C LEU A 330 20.58 -5.98 7.92
N THR A 331 21.18 -4.79 8.03
CA THR A 331 20.68 -3.75 8.92
C THR A 331 19.41 -3.12 8.36
N TYR A 332 18.38 -2.97 9.22
CA TYR A 332 17.24 -2.12 8.94
C TYR A 332 17.49 -0.78 9.65
N PRO A 333 17.57 0.35 8.91
CA PRO A 333 18.10 1.60 9.47
C PRO A 333 17.11 2.35 10.39
N TRP A 334 15.82 2.01 10.36
CA TRP A 334 14.78 2.78 11.04
C TRP A 334 14.30 2.17 12.35
N GLY A 335 15.05 1.30 12.97
CA GLY A 335 14.74 0.80 14.30
C GLY A 335 15.53 -0.44 14.71
N LYS A 336 15.87 -0.51 15.99
CA LYS A 336 16.46 -1.69 16.60
C LYS A 336 15.39 -2.78 16.77
N GLY A 337 15.76 -4.04 16.68
CA GLY A 337 14.81 -5.16 16.82
C GLY A 337 13.78 -5.25 15.70
N ILE A 338 13.98 -4.50 14.61
CA ILE A 338 13.12 -4.48 13.42
C ILE A 338 13.88 -5.04 12.23
N LYS A 339 13.20 -5.79 11.39
CA LYS A 339 13.65 -6.31 10.12
C LYS A 339 12.59 -6.03 9.04
N PHE A 340 12.82 -6.53 7.82
CA PHE A 340 11.91 -6.32 6.72
C PHE A 340 11.51 -7.65 6.05
N GLY A 341 10.24 -7.77 5.71
CA GLY A 341 9.66 -8.88 4.96
C GLY A 341 9.46 -8.51 3.48
N TYR A 342 8.38 -8.97 2.87
CA TYR A 342 7.98 -8.56 1.52
C TYR A 342 6.91 -7.48 1.61
N GLY A 343 7.35 -6.21 1.61
CA GLY A 343 6.48 -5.04 1.71
C GLY A 343 6.06 -4.65 3.13
N PHE A 344 6.59 -5.31 4.16
CA PHE A 344 6.27 -5.07 5.57
C PHE A 344 7.55 -4.98 6.40
N TYR A 345 7.61 -4.07 7.37
CA TYR A 345 8.59 -4.25 8.42
C TYR A 345 8.09 -5.27 9.45
N VAL A 346 9.01 -5.94 10.09
CA VAL A 346 8.74 -7.05 11.01
C VAL A 346 9.49 -6.81 12.32
N VAL A 347 8.76 -6.71 13.42
CA VAL A 347 9.36 -6.68 14.73
C VAL A 347 9.87 -8.08 15.08
N THR A 348 11.18 -8.23 15.17
CA THR A 348 11.85 -9.51 15.45
C THR A 348 12.26 -9.64 16.91
N ASP A 349 12.46 -8.51 17.58
CA ASP A 349 12.82 -8.44 19.01
C ASP A 349 12.06 -7.26 19.64
N SER A 350 10.96 -7.55 20.31
CA SER A 350 10.09 -6.55 20.94
C SER A 350 10.76 -5.84 22.13
N GLN A 351 11.77 -6.47 22.77
CA GLN A 351 12.50 -5.86 23.88
C GLN A 351 13.52 -4.82 23.41
N LYS A 352 13.97 -4.92 22.16
CA LYS A 352 14.91 -3.98 21.55
C LYS A 352 14.25 -3.00 20.60
N SER A 353 12.97 -3.23 20.28
CA SER A 353 12.25 -2.39 19.34
C SER A 353 11.89 -1.05 19.99
N ASP A 354 12.23 0.05 19.29
CA ASP A 354 11.79 1.40 19.65
C ASP A 354 10.27 1.58 19.46
N LEU A 355 9.60 0.65 18.81
CA LEU A 355 8.13 0.53 18.84
C LEU A 355 7.76 -0.02 20.20
N SER A 356 7.48 0.90 21.10
CA SER A 356 7.26 0.66 22.51
C SER A 356 6.41 -0.57 22.75
N ASP A 357 6.97 -1.42 23.57
CA ASP A 357 6.35 -2.57 24.16
C ASP A 357 5.14 -2.16 25.01
N SER A 358 4.00 -2.03 24.38
CA SER A 358 2.76 -2.14 25.11
C SER A 358 2.52 -3.63 25.31
N ASN A 359 2.98 -4.16 26.46
CA ASN A 359 2.62 -5.44 27.05
C ASN A 359 1.69 -6.32 26.21
N GLY A 360 2.24 -7.14 25.32
CA GLY A 360 1.47 -8.20 24.67
C GLY A 360 1.58 -8.33 23.17
N VAL A 361 2.26 -7.47 22.43
CA VAL A 361 2.46 -7.64 21.00
C VAL A 361 3.68 -8.53 20.73
N LYS A 362 3.51 -9.80 20.98
CA LYS A 362 4.46 -10.84 20.51
C LYS A 362 4.32 -10.92 18.98
N LYS A 363 5.30 -10.38 18.24
CA LYS A 363 5.38 -10.40 16.76
C LYS A 363 4.25 -9.64 16.08
N SER A 364 4.27 -8.33 16.14
CA SER A 364 3.42 -7.52 15.27
C SER A 364 4.11 -7.28 13.93
N THR A 365 3.40 -7.62 12.88
CA THR A 365 3.71 -7.10 11.55
C THR A 365 3.01 -5.76 11.46
N CYS A 366 3.75 -4.69 11.29
CA CYS A 366 3.17 -3.37 11.14
C CYS A 366 3.29 -2.91 9.69
N ILE A 367 2.19 -2.45 9.15
CA ILE A 367 2.15 -1.78 7.85
C ILE A 367 2.38 -0.31 8.17
N CYS A 368 3.61 0.16 7.99
CA CYS A 368 3.91 1.57 8.18
C CYS A 368 4.44 2.22 6.93
N CYS A 369 3.98 3.44 6.76
CA CYS A 369 4.60 4.42 5.90
C CYS A 369 5.64 5.20 6.70
N PRO A 370 6.82 5.40 6.16
CA PRO A 370 7.71 6.45 6.64
C PRO A 370 7.14 7.82 6.27
#